data_9910b63cffec8b044976a7f384ade168
#
_entry.id   9910b63cffec8b044976a7f384ade168
#
_cell.length_a   1.000
_cell.length_b   1.000
_cell.length_c   1.000
_cell.angle_alpha   90.00
_cell.angle_beta   90.00
_cell.angle_gamma   90.00
#
_symmetry.space_group_name_H-M   'P 1'
#
loop_
_entity.id
_entity.type
_entity.pdbx_description
1 polymer ?
#
loop_
_entity_poly.entity_id
_entity_poly.type
_entity_poly.pdbx_seq_one_letter_code
_entity_poly.pdbx_strand_id
1 'polypeptide(L)'
;MHETNANNVTDKKNKLLNTETSDQTQSSAEIAHHGEDAVDAGLLHPDLLVAGLEANGKIEVIKHLIDRLHEQGVIDDSLAFLQAVLERENLQSTVIDEMIALPHARGRMVKRLGIAMGTRADCSIEFPSGDERHDVGIICLIAVPADAPGLYLKLIGVLARAFSDRAFVDTLIATQDAPQMHQLLTDRLEICGL
;
A
#
# COMPACT_ATOMS: atom_id res chain seq x y z
N MET A 1 -72.97 31.92 -16.89
CA MET A 1 -73.18 31.38 -18.26
C MET A 1 -72.31 30.15 -18.30
N HIS A 2 -73.01 29.14 -18.11
CA HIS A 2 -73.15 27.88 -18.87
C HIS A 2 -71.91 26.99 -18.74
N GLU A 3 -72.06 25.98 -17.93
CA GLU A 3 -72.70 24.65 -18.15
C GLU A 3 -71.74 23.67 -18.83
N THR A 4 -71.36 22.65 -18.03
CA THR A 4 -71.80 21.25 -18.05
C THR A 4 -71.18 20.45 -19.16
N ASN A 5 -70.65 19.24 -18.98
CA ASN A 5 -71.22 17.98 -18.53
C ASN A 5 -70.12 16.96 -18.58
N ALA A 6 -69.77 16.19 -17.63
CA ALA A 6 -70.38 14.94 -17.14
C ALA A 6 -70.34 13.75 -18.14
N ASN A 7 -69.72 12.71 -17.58
CA ASN A 7 -70.04 11.27 -17.73
C ASN A 7 -69.63 10.52 -19.01
N ASN A 8 -68.86 9.44 -18.88
CA ASN A 8 -69.36 8.07 -18.77
C ASN A 8 -68.20 7.11 -18.82
N VAL A 9 -67.87 6.38 -17.79
CA VAL A 9 -68.39 5.13 -17.23
C VAL A 9 -68.30 3.94 -18.21
N THR A 10 -67.61 2.93 -17.64
CA THR A 10 -67.76 1.46 -17.83
C THR A 10 -67.05 0.80 -19.02
N ASP A 11 -66.11 0.00 -18.63
CA ASP A 11 -66.20 -1.46 -18.45
C ASP A 11 -65.98 -2.28 -19.69
N LYS A 12 -64.96 -3.11 -19.64
CA LYS A 12 -64.93 -4.52 -20.01
C LYS A 12 -63.49 -5.03 -19.88
N LYS A 13 -63.27 -5.63 -18.72
CA LYS A 13 -63.16 -7.07 -18.54
C LYS A 13 -62.32 -7.85 -19.55
N ASN A 14 -61.19 -8.25 -19.01
CA ASN A 14 -60.82 -9.67 -19.00
C ASN A 14 -60.44 -10.35 -20.32
N LYS A 15 -59.22 -10.69 -20.50
CA LYS A 15 -58.84 -12.06 -20.82
C LYS A 15 -57.34 -12.27 -21.01
N LEU A 16 -56.86 -13.14 -20.14
CA LEU A 16 -55.89 -14.21 -20.39
C LEU A 16 -54.42 -13.81 -20.53
N LEU A 17 -53.68 -14.10 -19.49
CA LEU A 17 -53.00 -15.37 -19.17
C LEU A 17 -51.71 -15.60 -19.97
N ASN A 18 -50.69 -15.63 -19.15
CA ASN A 18 -49.51 -16.49 -19.28
C ASN A 18 -48.53 -16.22 -20.39
N THR A 19 -47.42 -15.95 -19.98
CA THR A 19 -46.10 -16.60 -19.90
C THR A 19 -45.08 -15.49 -20.11
N GLU A 20 -44.12 -15.28 -19.36
CA GLU A 20 -42.99 -16.08 -18.90
C GLU A 20 -42.23 -15.31 -17.83
N THR A 21 -42.24 -15.88 -16.67
CA THR A 21 -41.22 -15.69 -15.64
C THR A 21 -39.95 -16.28 -16.20
N SER A 22 -38.92 -15.48 -16.25
CA SER A 22 -37.58 -15.88 -15.82
C SER A 22 -36.56 -14.88 -16.24
N ASP A 23 -35.67 -14.64 -15.29
CA ASP A 23 -34.34 -14.10 -15.48
C ASP A 23 -34.14 -12.61 -15.32
N GLN A 24 -34.27 -12.13 -14.08
CA GLN A 24 -33.47 -11.02 -13.59
C GLN A 24 -33.22 -11.16 -12.08
N THR A 25 -32.44 -12.14 -11.69
CA THR A 25 -31.88 -12.24 -10.35
C THR A 25 -30.50 -12.91 -10.41
N GLN A 26 -29.58 -12.29 -11.13
CA GLN A 26 -28.17 -12.61 -11.04
C GLN A 26 -27.38 -11.39 -11.51
N SER A 27 -27.20 -10.41 -10.67
CA SER A 27 -26.14 -9.40 -10.79
C SER A 27 -26.06 -8.52 -9.52
N SER A 28 -25.90 -9.12 -8.37
CA SER A 28 -25.64 -8.35 -7.13
C SER A 28 -24.67 -9.06 -6.19
N ALA A 29 -23.97 -10.08 -6.64
CA ALA A 29 -23.07 -10.87 -5.79
C ALA A 29 -21.61 -10.95 -6.28
N GLU A 30 -21.22 -10.18 -7.29
CA GLU A 30 -19.86 -10.27 -7.84
C GLU A 30 -19.00 -9.00 -7.68
N ILE A 31 -19.39 -8.04 -6.86
CA ILE A 31 -18.58 -6.79 -6.64
C ILE A 31 -17.86 -6.76 -5.29
N ALA A 32 -17.87 -7.83 -4.50
CA ALA A 32 -17.36 -7.79 -3.12
C ALA A 32 -16.06 -8.57 -2.86
N HIS A 33 -15.37 -9.13 -3.85
CA HIS A 33 -14.16 -9.93 -3.57
C HIS A 33 -12.89 -9.56 -4.35
N HIS A 34 -12.84 -8.41 -5.04
CA HIS A 34 -11.65 -7.99 -5.78
C HIS A 34 -10.73 -7.01 -5.04
N GLY A 35 -10.99 -6.71 -3.76
CA GLY A 35 -10.25 -5.72 -2.99
C GLY A 35 -9.25 -6.28 -1.96
N GLU A 36 -9.42 -7.51 -1.51
CA GLU A 36 -8.58 -8.08 -0.44
C GLU A 36 -7.43 -8.94 -0.97
N ASP A 37 -7.62 -9.65 -2.09
CA ASP A 37 -6.57 -10.48 -2.70
C ASP A 37 -5.53 -9.68 -3.51
N ALA A 38 -5.80 -8.40 -3.84
CA ALA A 38 -4.90 -7.56 -4.62
C ALA A 38 -3.77 -6.90 -3.81
N VAL A 39 -3.85 -6.92 -2.48
CA VAL A 39 -2.80 -6.36 -1.60
C VAL A 39 -1.60 -7.31 -1.54
N ASP A 40 -1.82 -8.60 -1.71
CA ASP A 40 -0.85 -9.65 -1.43
C ASP A 40 0.18 -9.87 -2.56
N ALA A 41 -0.23 -9.91 -3.82
CA ALA A 41 0.66 -10.32 -4.93
C ALA A 41 1.66 -9.25 -5.42
N GLY A 42 1.58 -8.02 -4.93
CA GLY A 42 2.40 -6.92 -5.44
C GLY A 42 2.98 -5.98 -4.38
N LEU A 43 2.62 -6.17 -3.11
CA LEU A 43 3.09 -5.33 -2.01
C LEU A 43 4.58 -5.52 -1.75
N LEU A 44 5.00 -6.78 -1.68
CA LEU A 44 6.37 -7.23 -1.54
C LEU A 44 6.76 -8.06 -2.77
N HIS A 45 7.87 -7.68 -3.38
CA HIS A 45 8.49 -8.45 -4.45
C HIS A 45 10.00 -8.56 -4.15
N PRO A 46 10.67 -9.68 -4.41
CA PRO A 46 12.11 -9.82 -4.13
C PRO A 46 12.94 -8.70 -4.75
N ASP A 47 12.58 -8.21 -5.95
CA ASP A 47 13.30 -7.12 -6.64
C ASP A 47 13.11 -5.75 -5.97
N LEU A 48 12.17 -5.61 -5.03
CA LEU A 48 12.00 -4.42 -4.20
C LEU A 48 12.86 -4.46 -2.93
N LEU A 49 13.57 -5.57 -2.70
CA LEU A 49 14.36 -5.80 -1.50
C LEU A 49 15.86 -5.75 -1.81
N VAL A 50 16.61 -5.04 -0.98
CA VAL A 50 18.06 -4.87 -1.11
C VAL A 50 18.72 -5.29 0.20
N ALA A 51 19.28 -6.49 0.21
CA ALA A 51 20.11 -6.96 1.31
C ALA A 51 21.52 -6.38 1.17
N GLY A 52 22.03 -5.75 2.22
CA GLY A 52 23.38 -5.17 2.20
C GLY A 52 23.50 -3.89 1.38
N LEU A 53 22.75 -2.85 1.73
CA LEU A 53 22.87 -1.53 1.11
C LEU A 53 24.30 -0.99 1.21
N GLU A 54 24.86 -0.54 0.10
CA GLU A 54 26.20 0.10 0.05
C GLU A 54 26.14 1.63 0.25
N ALA A 55 24.96 2.24 0.03
CA ALA A 55 24.73 3.67 0.17
C ALA A 55 24.81 4.11 1.64
N ASN A 56 25.41 5.27 1.90
CA ASN A 56 25.69 5.72 3.26
C ASN A 56 24.76 6.80 3.78
N GLY A 57 24.01 7.47 2.93
CA GLY A 57 23.17 8.60 3.33
C GLY A 57 21.71 8.45 2.96
N LYS A 58 20.84 9.09 3.75
CA LYS A 58 19.37 9.12 3.59
C LYS A 58 18.91 9.29 2.14
N ILE A 59 19.40 10.33 1.46
CA ILE A 59 18.93 10.67 0.10
C ILE A 59 19.35 9.60 -0.91
N GLU A 60 20.59 9.10 -0.80
CA GLU A 60 21.13 8.10 -1.70
C GLU A 60 20.35 6.79 -1.59
N VAL A 61 20.09 6.33 -0.37
CA VAL A 61 19.30 5.12 -0.14
C VAL A 61 17.86 5.28 -0.61
N ILE A 62 17.20 6.41 -0.29
CA ILE A 62 15.84 6.68 -0.75
C ILE A 62 15.78 6.65 -2.27
N LYS A 63 16.73 7.28 -2.99
CA LYS A 63 16.78 7.24 -4.47
C LYS A 63 16.94 5.82 -4.99
N HIS A 64 17.85 5.03 -4.40
CA HIS A 64 18.04 3.62 -4.81
C HIS A 64 16.75 2.81 -4.66
N LEU A 65 16.02 2.97 -3.55
CA LEU A 65 14.74 2.29 -3.34
C LEU A 65 13.62 2.81 -4.26
N ILE A 66 13.64 4.10 -4.60
CA ILE A 66 12.73 4.70 -5.59
C ILE A 66 12.96 4.09 -6.98
N ASP A 67 14.21 3.89 -7.38
CA ASP A 67 14.51 3.25 -8.65
C ASP A 67 13.92 1.83 -8.72
N ARG A 68 14.01 1.05 -7.64
CA ARG A 68 13.36 -0.27 -7.55
C ARG A 68 11.82 -0.19 -7.68
N LEU A 69 11.19 0.77 -6.99
CA LEU A 69 9.75 0.99 -7.12
C LEU A 69 9.33 1.35 -8.54
N HIS A 70 10.13 2.15 -9.23
CA HIS A 70 9.88 2.55 -10.61
C HIS A 70 10.07 1.39 -11.58
N GLU A 71 11.17 0.63 -11.47
CA GLU A 71 11.46 -0.56 -12.27
C GLU A 71 10.35 -1.62 -12.16
N GLN A 72 9.76 -1.77 -10.97
CA GLN A 72 8.65 -2.69 -10.72
C GLN A 72 7.27 -2.10 -11.02
N GLY A 73 7.21 -0.90 -11.61
CA GLY A 73 5.96 -0.24 -12.00
C GLY A 73 5.04 0.12 -10.82
N VAL A 74 5.59 0.26 -9.61
CA VAL A 74 4.84 0.72 -8.42
C VAL A 74 4.56 2.21 -8.53
N ILE A 75 5.52 2.96 -9.07
CA ILE A 75 5.43 4.40 -9.33
C ILE A 75 5.74 4.70 -10.80
N ASP A 76 5.24 5.81 -11.34
CA ASP A 76 5.49 6.25 -12.71
C ASP A 76 6.34 7.53 -12.82
N ASP A 77 6.54 8.26 -11.72
CA ASP A 77 7.37 9.47 -11.67
C ASP A 77 8.26 9.46 -10.43
N SER A 78 9.51 9.04 -10.63
CA SER A 78 10.53 8.93 -9.57
C SER A 78 10.85 10.28 -8.94
N LEU A 79 10.88 11.36 -9.75
CA LEU A 79 11.23 12.69 -9.24
C LEU A 79 10.12 13.27 -8.37
N ALA A 80 8.86 13.19 -8.85
CA ALA A 80 7.72 13.62 -8.07
C ALA A 80 7.59 12.81 -6.77
N PHE A 81 7.85 11.50 -6.82
CA PHE A 81 7.81 10.66 -5.63
C PHE A 81 8.93 11.01 -4.64
N LEU A 82 10.17 11.23 -5.12
CA LEU A 82 11.28 11.69 -4.28
C LEU A 82 10.96 13.01 -3.57
N GLN A 83 10.43 13.99 -4.29
CA GLN A 83 10.04 15.27 -3.72
C GLN A 83 9.00 15.07 -2.59
N ALA A 84 7.96 14.28 -2.84
CA ALA A 84 6.91 14.01 -1.86
C ALA A 84 7.45 13.28 -0.60
N VAL A 85 8.38 12.33 -0.77
CA VAL A 85 9.04 11.65 0.36
C VAL A 85 9.86 12.64 1.17
N LEU A 86 10.68 13.48 0.54
CA LEU A 86 11.50 14.46 1.24
C LEU A 86 10.67 15.54 1.94
N GLU A 87 9.59 16.01 1.32
CA GLU A 87 8.64 16.93 1.95
C GLU A 87 8.02 16.31 3.21
N ARG A 88 7.63 15.03 3.15
CA ARG A 88 7.09 14.30 4.30
C ARG A 88 8.11 14.14 5.42
N GLU A 89 9.35 13.80 5.08
CA GLU A 89 10.44 13.64 6.03
C GLU A 89 10.81 14.96 6.72
N ASN A 90 10.73 16.09 6.01
CA ASN A 90 11.00 17.41 6.57
C ASN A 90 9.94 17.88 7.58
N LEU A 91 8.74 17.32 7.56
CA LEU A 91 7.69 17.63 8.54
C LEU A 91 7.95 16.95 9.88
N GLN A 92 8.38 15.71 9.86
CA GLN A 92 8.66 14.90 11.05
C GLN A 92 9.43 13.65 10.64
N SER A 93 10.42 13.27 11.45
CA SER A 93 11.16 12.03 11.26
C SER A 93 10.23 10.81 11.15
N THR A 94 10.59 9.90 10.26
CA THR A 94 9.97 8.59 10.15
C THR A 94 10.80 7.48 10.77
N VAL A 95 11.85 7.82 11.51
CA VAL A 95 12.65 6.87 12.28
C VAL A 95 11.81 6.33 13.44
N ILE A 96 11.79 5.02 13.56
CA ILE A 96 11.18 4.28 14.66
C ILE A 96 12.25 3.40 15.28
N ASP A 97 12.25 3.29 16.61
CA ASP A 97 13.13 2.37 17.36
C ASP A 97 14.64 2.47 16.98
N GLU A 98 15.14 3.70 16.79
CA GLU A 98 16.54 4.07 16.50
C GLU A 98 17.24 3.35 15.33
N MET A 99 16.72 2.20 14.86
CA MET A 99 17.34 1.37 13.84
C MET A 99 16.55 1.29 12.54
N ILE A 100 15.34 1.81 12.50
CA ILE A 100 14.40 1.61 11.39
C ILE A 100 13.82 2.95 10.96
N ALA A 101 13.92 3.25 9.67
CA ALA A 101 13.22 4.37 9.07
C ALA A 101 12.09 3.87 8.14
N LEU A 102 10.92 4.51 8.23
CA LEU A 102 9.75 4.25 7.40
C LEU A 102 9.39 5.45 6.51
N PRO A 103 10.29 5.93 5.64
CA PRO A 103 9.95 7.01 4.73
C PRO A 103 8.78 6.60 3.83
N HIS A 104 7.87 7.53 3.59
CA HIS A 104 6.68 7.25 2.80
C HIS A 104 6.16 8.49 2.10
N ALA A 105 5.47 8.28 0.98
CA ALA A 105 4.70 9.33 0.34
C ALA A 105 3.42 8.78 -0.28
N ARG A 106 2.42 9.66 -0.36
CA ARG A 106 1.15 9.39 -1.02
C ARG A 106 0.97 10.34 -2.20
N GLY A 107 0.63 9.79 -3.36
CA GLY A 107 0.42 10.64 -4.54
C GLY A 107 -0.14 9.90 -5.75
N ARG A 108 -0.50 10.68 -6.77
CA ARG A 108 -1.04 10.14 -8.03
C ARG A 108 0.01 9.43 -8.88
N MET A 109 1.30 9.71 -8.64
CA MET A 109 2.43 9.01 -9.26
C MET A 109 2.57 7.58 -8.77
N VAL A 110 1.85 7.19 -7.71
CA VAL A 110 1.83 5.82 -7.19
C VAL A 110 0.67 5.06 -7.81
N LYS A 111 0.97 3.97 -8.53
CA LYS A 111 -0.01 3.13 -9.24
C LYS A 111 -0.64 2.08 -8.33
N ARG A 112 0.13 1.55 -7.39
CA ARG A 112 -0.31 0.55 -6.42
C ARG A 112 0.46 0.71 -5.12
N LEU A 113 -0.11 0.20 -4.03
CA LEU A 113 0.61 0.12 -2.76
C LEU A 113 1.84 -0.77 -2.94
N GLY A 114 2.98 -0.34 -2.43
CA GLY A 114 4.22 -1.11 -2.53
C GLY A 114 5.25 -0.71 -1.49
N ILE A 115 6.11 -1.64 -1.15
CA ILE A 115 7.21 -1.48 -0.21
C ILE A 115 8.51 -1.81 -0.90
N ALA A 116 9.44 -0.87 -0.92
CA ALA A 116 10.85 -1.17 -1.19
C ALA A 116 11.63 -1.09 0.12
N MET A 117 12.47 -2.09 0.39
CA MET A 117 13.22 -2.15 1.64
C MET A 117 14.68 -2.43 1.40
N GLY A 118 15.52 -1.76 2.17
CA GLY A 118 16.94 -2.01 2.21
C GLY A 118 17.45 -2.24 3.63
N THR A 119 18.41 -3.16 3.77
CA THR A 119 19.07 -3.45 5.05
C THR A 119 20.56 -3.22 4.98
N ARG A 120 21.16 -2.89 6.13
CA ARG A 120 22.60 -2.77 6.31
C ARG A 120 23.01 -3.31 7.68
N ALA A 121 23.90 -4.29 7.67
CA ALA A 121 24.24 -5.07 8.87
C ALA A 121 24.96 -4.28 9.96
N ASP A 122 25.75 -3.27 9.58
CA ASP A 122 26.47 -2.42 10.52
C ASP A 122 25.64 -1.24 11.06
N CYS A 123 24.36 -1.13 10.63
CA CYS A 123 23.44 -0.06 11.02
C CYS A 123 24.04 1.35 10.85
N SER A 124 24.79 1.57 9.77
CA SER A 124 25.56 2.81 9.56
C SER A 124 24.98 3.72 8.49
N ILE A 125 23.68 3.61 8.18
CA ILE A 125 23.03 4.51 7.24
C ILE A 125 22.63 5.78 7.99
N GLU A 126 23.32 6.88 7.71
CA GLU A 126 22.98 8.19 8.30
C GLU A 126 21.59 8.63 7.86
N PHE A 127 20.70 8.81 8.83
CA PHE A 127 19.31 9.24 8.60
C PHE A 127 18.97 10.45 9.47
N PRO A 128 19.50 11.64 9.15
CA PRO A 128 19.28 12.83 9.94
C PRO A 128 17.82 13.31 9.87
N SER A 129 17.32 13.81 11.00
CA SER A 129 16.00 14.41 11.12
C SER A 129 16.06 15.68 11.97
N GLY A 130 15.97 16.84 11.33
CA GLY A 130 16.23 18.12 11.99
C GLY A 130 17.66 18.15 12.55
N ASP A 131 17.77 18.43 13.85
CA ASP A 131 19.06 18.45 14.57
C ASP A 131 19.48 17.07 15.12
N GLU A 132 18.61 16.07 15.01
CA GLU A 132 18.89 14.70 15.49
C GLU A 132 19.57 13.87 14.40
N ARG A 133 20.54 13.06 14.83
CA ARG A 133 21.21 12.09 13.97
C ARG A 133 20.81 10.70 14.39
N HIS A 134 20.43 9.91 13.40
CA HIS A 134 20.10 8.50 13.58
C HIS A 134 20.95 7.69 12.60
N ASP A 135 21.46 6.57 13.07
CA ASP A 135 22.13 5.57 12.25
C ASP A 135 21.22 4.34 12.16
N VAL A 136 20.60 4.12 11.00
CA VAL A 136 19.61 3.06 10.83
C VAL A 136 20.18 1.87 10.09
N GLY A 137 19.65 0.69 10.37
CA GLY A 137 19.95 -0.57 9.70
C GLY A 137 18.90 -1.02 8.71
N ILE A 138 17.67 -0.51 8.83
CA ILE A 138 16.56 -0.79 7.92
C ILE A 138 15.94 0.51 7.43
N ILE A 139 15.76 0.60 6.11
CA ILE A 139 14.92 1.62 5.49
C ILE A 139 13.81 0.93 4.72
N CYS A 140 12.55 1.17 5.13
CA CYS A 140 11.35 0.63 4.51
C CYS A 140 10.57 1.78 3.85
N LEU A 141 10.77 1.98 2.56
CA LEU A 141 10.13 3.02 1.75
C LEU A 141 8.76 2.56 1.27
N ILE A 142 7.71 3.31 1.62
CA ILE A 142 6.32 2.95 1.33
C ILE A 142 5.73 3.90 0.30
N ALA A 143 5.28 3.35 -0.82
CA ALA A 143 4.56 4.07 -1.87
C ALA A 143 3.06 3.85 -1.71
N VAL A 144 2.29 4.95 -1.53
CA VAL A 144 0.85 4.90 -1.23
C VAL A 144 0.05 5.58 -2.35
N PRO A 145 -0.91 4.89 -3.00
CA PRO A 145 -1.82 5.53 -3.95
C PRO A 145 -2.63 6.65 -3.32
N ALA A 146 -2.94 7.68 -4.10
CA ALA A 146 -3.66 8.85 -3.60
C ALA A 146 -5.05 8.54 -3.04
N ASP A 147 -5.70 7.50 -3.56
CA ASP A 147 -7.08 7.07 -3.29
C ASP A 147 -7.22 5.92 -2.28
N ALA A 148 -6.11 5.44 -1.71
CA ALA A 148 -6.12 4.29 -0.80
C ALA A 148 -5.60 4.59 0.62
N PRO A 149 -6.16 5.56 1.37
CA PRO A 149 -5.67 5.92 2.70
C PRO A 149 -5.86 4.82 3.75
N GLY A 150 -6.90 3.98 3.62
CA GLY A 150 -7.18 2.89 4.56
C GLY A 150 -6.14 1.79 4.51
N LEU A 151 -5.63 1.46 3.32
CA LEU A 151 -4.58 0.45 3.15
C LEU A 151 -3.27 0.89 3.82
N TYR A 152 -2.94 2.17 3.72
CA TYR A 152 -1.75 2.71 4.37
C TYR A 152 -1.77 2.54 5.89
N LEU A 153 -2.89 2.89 6.54
CA LEU A 153 -3.02 2.77 7.99
C LEU A 153 -2.93 1.31 8.46
N LYS A 154 -3.57 0.39 7.72
CA LYS A 154 -3.45 -1.05 7.97
C LYS A 154 -1.99 -1.49 7.89
N LEU A 155 -1.30 -1.12 6.80
CA LEU A 155 0.10 -1.48 6.56
C LEU A 155 1.03 -0.96 7.65
N ILE A 156 0.94 0.31 8.02
CA ILE A 156 1.76 0.89 9.11
C ILE A 156 1.54 0.15 10.42
N GLY A 157 0.29 -0.21 10.76
CA GLY A 157 0.00 -1.00 11.95
C GLY A 157 0.61 -2.40 11.92
N VAL A 158 0.64 -3.05 10.76
CA VAL A 158 1.28 -4.36 10.57
C VAL A 158 2.79 -4.24 10.68
N LEU A 159 3.40 -3.28 9.99
CA LEU A 159 4.85 -3.03 10.06
C LEU A 159 5.32 -2.69 11.48
N ALA A 160 4.56 -1.86 12.21
CA ALA A 160 4.88 -1.52 13.59
C ALA A 160 4.91 -2.78 14.49
N ARG A 161 3.92 -3.69 14.32
CA ARG A 161 3.92 -4.97 15.04
C ARG A 161 5.08 -5.88 14.63
N ALA A 162 5.36 -5.96 13.33
CA ALA A 162 6.46 -6.78 12.82
C ALA A 162 7.81 -6.32 13.39
N PHE A 163 8.07 -5.03 13.36
CA PHE A 163 9.33 -4.43 13.80
C PHE A 163 9.45 -4.24 15.33
N SER A 164 8.38 -4.44 16.09
CA SER A 164 8.47 -4.46 17.56
C SER A 164 9.18 -5.71 18.11
N ASP A 165 9.37 -6.74 17.28
CA ASP A 165 10.12 -7.94 17.62
C ASP A 165 11.62 -7.76 17.28
N ARG A 166 12.42 -7.52 18.29
CA ARG A 166 13.84 -7.26 18.13
C ARG A 166 14.58 -8.45 17.47
N ALA A 167 14.24 -9.68 17.82
CA ALA A 167 14.88 -10.86 17.23
C ALA A 167 14.59 -10.98 15.73
N PHE A 168 13.38 -10.62 15.31
CA PHE A 168 13.04 -10.52 13.89
C PHE A 168 13.86 -9.44 13.17
N VAL A 169 13.96 -8.25 13.77
CA VAL A 169 14.73 -7.12 13.20
C VAL A 169 16.19 -7.50 13.04
N ASP A 170 16.81 -8.08 14.08
CA ASP A 170 18.22 -8.52 14.03
C ASP A 170 18.44 -9.59 12.95
N THR A 171 17.50 -10.55 12.80
CA THR A 171 17.56 -11.56 11.74
C THR A 171 17.45 -10.94 10.35
N LEU A 172 16.53 -9.98 10.17
CA LEU A 172 16.32 -9.30 8.90
C LEU A 172 17.55 -8.49 8.47
N ILE A 173 18.16 -7.75 9.40
CA ILE A 173 19.38 -6.97 9.16
C ILE A 173 20.56 -7.90 8.79
N ALA A 174 20.66 -9.05 9.42
CA ALA A 174 21.74 -10.02 9.17
C ALA A 174 21.59 -10.77 7.85
N THR A 175 20.41 -10.75 7.23
CA THR A 175 20.12 -11.44 5.98
C THR A 175 20.83 -10.75 4.80
N GLN A 176 21.60 -11.55 4.03
CA GLN A 176 22.41 -11.08 2.90
C GLN A 176 21.80 -11.44 1.52
N ASP A 177 20.61 -12.00 1.51
CA ASP A 177 19.95 -12.54 0.32
C ASP A 177 18.51 -12.02 0.20
N ALA A 178 18.19 -11.38 -0.91
CA ALA A 178 16.87 -10.77 -1.13
C ALA A 178 15.71 -11.80 -1.16
N PRO A 179 15.82 -12.97 -1.79
CA PRO A 179 14.82 -14.02 -1.66
C PRO A 179 14.57 -14.48 -0.22
N GLN A 180 15.61 -14.67 0.59
CA GLN A 180 15.46 -15.02 2.00
C GLN A 180 14.82 -13.88 2.80
N MET A 181 15.21 -12.63 2.53
CA MET A 181 14.61 -11.43 3.11
C MET A 181 13.11 -11.34 2.79
N HIS A 182 12.76 -11.65 1.53
CA HIS A 182 11.36 -11.68 1.09
C HIS A 182 10.56 -12.73 1.88
N GLN A 183 11.05 -13.95 2.02
CA GLN A 183 10.37 -15.00 2.77
C GLN A 183 10.15 -14.61 4.23
N LEU A 184 11.21 -14.10 4.89
CA LEU A 184 11.13 -13.64 6.29
C LEU A 184 10.08 -12.54 6.49
N LEU A 185 10.04 -11.58 5.55
CA LEU A 185 9.07 -10.49 5.61
C LEU A 185 7.65 -10.99 5.37
N THR A 186 7.43 -11.82 4.36
CA THR A 186 6.11 -12.38 4.02
C THR A 186 5.55 -13.14 5.22
N ASP A 187 6.29 -14.11 5.74
CA ASP A 187 5.87 -14.92 6.91
C ASP A 187 5.54 -14.03 8.12
N ARG A 188 6.36 -12.99 8.35
CA ARG A 188 6.17 -12.10 9.49
C ARG A 188 4.96 -11.19 9.33
N LEU A 189 4.74 -10.63 8.14
CA LEU A 189 3.61 -9.75 7.88
C LEU A 189 2.28 -10.50 7.92
N GLU A 190 2.23 -11.75 7.44
CA GLU A 190 1.06 -12.63 7.59
C GLU A 190 0.73 -12.87 9.07
N ILE A 191 1.73 -13.23 9.91
CA ILE A 191 1.54 -13.39 11.35
C ILE A 191 1.01 -12.10 11.99
N CYS A 192 1.42 -10.93 11.50
CA CYS A 192 1.01 -9.63 12.00
C CYS A 192 -0.33 -9.13 11.44
N GLY A 193 -0.98 -9.89 10.55
CA GLY A 193 -2.34 -9.62 10.07
C GLY A 193 -2.40 -8.82 8.76
N LEU A 194 -1.39 -8.99 7.88
CA LEU A 194 -1.48 -8.54 6.51
C LEU A 194 -2.27 -9.56 5.74
#